data_f9a8e4f14d2b55bb4e0020a4551635bc
#
_entry.id   f9a8e4f14d2b55bb4e0020a4551635bc
#
_cell.length_a   1.000
_cell.length_b   1.000
_cell.length_c   1.000
_cell.angle_alpha   90.00
_cell.angle_beta   90.00
_cell.angle_gamma   90.00
#
_symmetry.space_group_name_H-M   'P 1'
#
loop_
_entity.id
_entity.type
_entity.pdbx_description
1 polymer ?
#
loop_
_entity_poly.entity_id
_entity_poly.type
_entity_poly.pdbx_seq_one_letter_code
_entity_poly.pdbx_strand_id
1 'polypeptide(L)'
;MCIRDRFYVLHTLQRFDPVGTCAIDLCDSLSIQLDHSHKESPLHDKASKIIQYLKTIDSSDSSKFQNILSELNKNTHFDDNALELIRKLNPKPGLEISKKLDSYHISPEIIIFKRDGKWVIELTKSKPLLKLNAEYVSLMKESKIKTDLNYLRKNYNEAKFIIKSLKNRSLTILNVCKEIFKRQIDFLSDGDIGMKPMTLKDVAESLGIHESTVSRATSDKFVQTPRGVYELKYFFSSELFTDTGTMISSKVIMKMIEECIKEENSNKPLSDNEISKYFTTKGVSVARRTVTKYREKINIPNSAQRKRNADD
;
A
#
# COMPACT_ATOMS: atom_id res chain seq x y z
N MET A 1 7.11 -34.33 13.19
CA MET A 1 6.70 -33.70 14.47
C MET A 1 5.45 -34.40 14.97
N CYS A 2 5.49 -34.98 16.19
CA CYS A 2 4.37 -35.75 16.76
C CYS A 2 3.18 -34.78 17.04
N ILE A 3 1.94 -35.30 16.95
CA ILE A 3 0.72 -34.50 17.26
C ILE A 3 0.80 -33.93 18.68
N ARG A 4 1.35 -34.68 19.63
CA ARG A 4 1.56 -34.21 21.01
C ARG A 4 2.47 -32.97 21.09
N ASP A 5 3.52 -32.90 20.27
CA ASP A 5 4.46 -31.78 20.24
C ASP A 5 3.80 -30.52 19.66
N ARG A 6 2.90 -30.70 18.69
CA ARG A 6 2.14 -29.58 18.10
C ARG A 6 1.20 -28.94 19.12
N PHE A 7 0.49 -29.75 19.91
CA PHE A 7 -0.38 -29.24 20.99
C PHE A 7 0.44 -28.54 22.08
N TYR A 8 1.59 -29.07 22.45
CA TYR A 8 2.47 -28.43 23.43
C TYR A 8 2.94 -27.04 22.95
N VAL A 9 3.39 -26.95 21.70
CA VAL A 9 3.80 -25.70 21.10
C VAL A 9 2.63 -24.69 21.02
N LEU A 10 1.44 -25.14 20.61
CA LEU A 10 0.24 -24.31 20.56
C LEU A 10 -0.11 -23.74 21.93
N HIS A 11 -0.17 -24.57 22.97
CA HIS A 11 -0.46 -24.12 24.33
C HIS A 11 0.60 -23.17 24.87
N THR A 12 1.86 -23.33 24.46
CA THR A 12 2.93 -22.43 24.84
C THR A 12 2.74 -21.05 24.16
N LEU A 13 2.41 -21.04 22.86
CA LEU A 13 2.16 -19.80 22.11
C LEU A 13 0.94 -19.03 22.61
N GLN A 14 -0.13 -19.73 22.99
CA GLN A 14 -1.35 -19.15 23.52
C GLN A 14 -1.16 -18.39 24.85
N ARG A 15 -0.08 -18.69 25.57
CA ARG A 15 0.27 -18.04 26.85
C ARG A 15 1.28 -16.89 26.72
N PHE A 16 1.78 -16.62 25.50
CA PHE A 16 2.64 -15.47 25.28
C PHE A 16 1.85 -14.18 25.36
N ASP A 17 2.55 -13.09 25.68
CA ASP A 17 1.97 -11.76 25.72
C ASP A 17 1.74 -11.21 24.29
N PRO A 18 0.52 -10.78 23.97
CA PRO A 18 -0.71 -10.79 24.74
C PRO A 18 -1.40 -12.17 24.79
N VAL A 19 -1.81 -12.54 26.00
CA VAL A 19 -2.42 -13.86 26.29
C VAL A 19 -3.69 -14.06 25.49
N GLY A 20 -3.88 -15.30 24.98
CA GLY A 20 -5.05 -15.67 24.17
C GLY A 20 -4.88 -15.41 22.67
N THR A 21 -3.67 -15.08 22.22
CA THR A 21 -3.29 -15.14 20.79
C THR A 21 -3.19 -16.58 20.33
N CYS A 22 -3.35 -16.84 19.03
CA CYS A 22 -3.36 -18.20 18.46
C CYS A 22 -4.48 -19.11 18.98
N ALA A 23 -5.55 -18.56 19.56
CA ALA A 23 -6.76 -19.31 19.93
C ALA A 23 -7.55 -19.71 18.67
N ILE A 24 -8.30 -20.82 18.76
CA ILE A 24 -9.09 -21.34 17.65
C ILE A 24 -10.30 -20.46 17.37
N ASP A 25 -10.96 -20.01 18.43
CA ASP A 25 -12.14 -19.14 18.38
C ASP A 25 -12.11 -18.10 19.50
N LEU A 26 -13.09 -17.19 19.49
CA LEU A 26 -13.22 -16.13 20.51
C LEU A 26 -13.37 -16.73 21.92
N CYS A 27 -14.20 -17.78 22.06
CA CYS A 27 -14.46 -18.40 23.35
C CYS A 27 -13.21 -19.10 23.91
N ASP A 28 -12.40 -19.71 23.05
CA ASP A 28 -11.10 -20.29 23.39
C ASP A 28 -10.13 -19.20 23.88
N SER A 29 -10.03 -18.06 23.16
CA SER A 29 -9.23 -16.91 23.60
C SER A 29 -9.63 -16.37 24.97
N LEU A 30 -10.92 -16.22 25.20
CA LEU A 30 -11.43 -15.75 26.50
C LEU A 30 -11.19 -16.75 27.63
N SER A 31 -11.32 -18.06 27.34
CA SER A 31 -11.01 -19.12 28.31
C SER A 31 -9.54 -19.09 28.72
N ILE A 32 -8.62 -18.97 27.75
CA ILE A 32 -7.17 -18.89 28.00
C ILE A 32 -6.82 -17.67 28.84
N GLN A 33 -7.42 -16.51 28.54
CA GLN A 33 -7.22 -15.28 29.31
C GLN A 33 -7.77 -15.40 30.73
N LEU A 34 -8.95 -16.03 30.89
CA LEU A 34 -9.57 -16.28 32.20
C LEU A 34 -8.69 -17.20 33.05
N ASP A 35 -8.19 -18.28 32.48
CA ASP A 35 -7.31 -19.24 33.16
C ASP A 35 -5.97 -18.62 33.56
N HIS A 36 -5.46 -17.68 32.77
CA HIS A 36 -4.19 -17.00 33.04
C HIS A 36 -4.32 -15.93 34.13
N SER A 37 -5.34 -15.08 34.02
CA SER A 37 -5.45 -13.85 34.86
C SER A 37 -6.30 -14.04 36.12
N HIS A 38 -7.26 -14.98 36.12
CA HIS A 38 -8.29 -15.09 37.16
C HIS A 38 -8.52 -16.52 37.67
N LYS A 39 -7.54 -17.42 37.54
CA LYS A 39 -7.63 -18.82 37.94
C LYS A 39 -8.01 -19.02 39.41
N GLU A 40 -7.52 -18.16 40.30
CA GLU A 40 -7.77 -18.24 41.75
C GLU A 40 -9.07 -17.47 42.19
N SER A 41 -9.77 -16.86 41.24
CA SER A 41 -10.97 -16.09 41.54
C SER A 41 -12.16 -17.03 41.88
N PRO A 42 -12.95 -16.75 42.93
CA PRO A 42 -14.17 -17.52 43.24
C PRO A 42 -15.23 -17.41 42.13
N LEU A 43 -15.07 -16.50 41.18
CA LEU A 43 -15.97 -16.29 40.05
C LEU A 43 -15.52 -17.04 38.78
N HIS A 44 -14.34 -17.71 38.80
CA HIS A 44 -13.77 -18.41 37.65
C HIS A 44 -14.73 -19.46 37.08
N ASP A 45 -15.28 -20.34 37.92
CA ASP A 45 -16.19 -21.41 37.50
C ASP A 45 -17.50 -20.87 36.89
N LYS A 46 -18.00 -19.76 37.43
CA LYS A 46 -19.17 -19.12 36.89
C LYS A 46 -18.91 -18.45 35.54
N ALA A 47 -17.77 -17.77 35.40
CA ALA A 47 -17.35 -17.15 34.15
C ALA A 47 -17.08 -18.21 33.07
N SER A 48 -16.46 -19.34 33.44
CA SER A 48 -16.22 -20.45 32.51
C SER A 48 -17.53 -21.03 31.97
N LYS A 49 -18.55 -21.21 32.80
CA LYS A 49 -19.88 -21.64 32.34
C LYS A 49 -20.54 -20.65 31.38
N ILE A 50 -20.37 -19.34 31.59
CA ILE A 50 -20.86 -18.32 30.68
C ILE A 50 -20.13 -18.39 29.32
N ILE A 51 -18.81 -18.58 29.31
CA ILE A 51 -18.04 -18.73 28.08
C ILE A 51 -18.46 -20.01 27.31
N GLN A 52 -18.70 -21.12 28.00
CA GLN A 52 -19.23 -22.32 27.38
C GLN A 52 -20.62 -22.10 26.76
N TYR A 53 -21.48 -21.34 27.43
CA TYR A 53 -22.79 -20.97 26.89
C TYR A 53 -22.64 -20.08 25.64
N LEU A 54 -21.73 -19.13 25.66
CA LEU A 54 -21.40 -18.30 24.48
C LEU A 54 -20.92 -19.14 23.29
N LYS A 55 -20.25 -20.25 23.53
CA LYS A 55 -19.81 -21.18 22.48
C LYS A 55 -20.98 -21.88 21.79
N THR A 56 -22.11 -22.07 22.47
CA THR A 56 -23.33 -22.67 21.90
C THR A 56 -24.13 -21.69 21.04
N ILE A 57 -23.94 -20.39 21.25
CA ILE A 57 -24.57 -19.32 20.47
C ILE A 57 -23.56 -18.89 19.41
N ASP A 58 -23.51 -19.53 18.28
CA ASP A 58 -22.66 -19.29 17.10
C ASP A 58 -22.06 -17.87 16.98
N SER A 59 -21.18 -17.49 17.93
CA SER A 59 -20.63 -16.15 18.13
C SER A 59 -19.26 -16.00 17.44
N SER A 60 -19.21 -16.32 16.14
CA SER A 60 -17.98 -16.17 15.34
C SER A 60 -17.55 -14.70 15.14
N ASP A 61 -18.45 -13.75 15.41
CA ASP A 61 -18.29 -12.32 15.14
C ASP A 61 -17.94 -11.54 16.41
N SER A 62 -16.65 -11.30 16.63
CA SER A 62 -16.14 -10.52 17.78
C SER A 62 -16.67 -9.07 17.83
N SER A 63 -17.23 -8.54 16.72
CA SER A 63 -17.85 -7.21 16.69
C SER A 63 -19.21 -7.16 17.42
N LYS A 64 -19.87 -8.31 17.56
CA LYS A 64 -21.17 -8.45 18.23
C LYS A 64 -21.06 -8.86 19.71
N PHE A 65 -19.85 -9.14 20.18
CA PHE A 65 -19.60 -9.68 21.51
C PHE A 65 -20.21 -8.84 22.64
N GLN A 66 -20.06 -7.51 22.61
CA GLN A 66 -20.64 -6.64 23.63
C GLN A 66 -22.18 -6.59 23.59
N ASN A 67 -22.75 -6.70 22.39
CA ASN A 67 -24.21 -6.74 22.23
C ASN A 67 -24.78 -8.06 22.79
N ILE A 68 -24.11 -9.19 22.49
CA ILE A 68 -24.49 -10.50 23.01
C ILE A 68 -24.41 -10.53 24.55
N LEU A 69 -23.37 -9.97 25.15
CA LEU A 69 -23.25 -9.83 26.62
C LEU A 69 -24.34 -8.97 27.21
N SER A 70 -24.82 -7.92 26.54
CA SER A 70 -25.90 -7.07 26.99
C SER A 70 -27.27 -7.75 26.89
N GLU A 71 -27.46 -8.65 25.92
CA GLU A 71 -28.67 -9.47 25.78
C GLU A 71 -28.71 -10.62 26.81
N LEU A 72 -27.56 -11.21 27.12
CA LEU A 72 -27.47 -12.23 28.17
C LEU A 72 -27.84 -11.71 29.53
N ASN A 73 -27.51 -10.47 29.89
CA ASN A 73 -27.93 -9.82 31.13
C ASN A 73 -29.49 -9.68 31.26
N LYS A 74 -30.20 -9.61 30.13
CA LYS A 74 -31.66 -9.44 30.12
C LYS A 74 -32.43 -10.78 30.20
N ASN A 75 -31.82 -11.85 29.68
CA ASN A 75 -32.55 -13.10 29.41
C ASN A 75 -32.14 -14.27 30.30
N THR A 76 -31.07 -14.16 31.12
CA THR A 76 -30.54 -15.28 31.93
C THR A 76 -30.13 -14.81 33.33
N HIS A 77 -30.38 -15.66 34.34
CA HIS A 77 -29.96 -15.43 35.75
C HIS A 77 -28.44 -15.72 35.93
N PHE A 78 -27.58 -15.14 35.13
CA PHE A 78 -26.15 -15.19 35.35
C PHE A 78 -25.70 -14.17 36.40
N ASP A 79 -24.61 -14.48 37.10
CA ASP A 79 -24.04 -13.63 38.12
C ASP A 79 -23.43 -12.36 37.46
N ASP A 80 -23.93 -11.17 37.79
CA ASP A 80 -23.50 -9.89 37.22
C ASP A 80 -22.00 -9.67 37.42
N ASN A 81 -21.42 -10.13 38.52
CA ASN A 81 -19.98 -10.01 38.78
C ASN A 81 -19.14 -10.89 37.82
N ALA A 82 -19.65 -12.08 37.45
CA ALA A 82 -18.95 -12.93 36.46
C ALA A 82 -19.06 -12.36 35.06
N LEU A 83 -20.17 -11.74 34.69
CA LEU A 83 -20.30 -11.03 33.41
C LEU A 83 -19.39 -9.81 33.33
N GLU A 84 -19.25 -9.05 34.42
CA GLU A 84 -18.32 -7.91 34.46
C GLU A 84 -16.87 -8.36 34.32
N LEU A 85 -16.49 -9.51 34.87
CA LEU A 85 -15.18 -10.12 34.71
C LEU A 85 -14.90 -10.46 33.25
N ILE A 86 -15.85 -11.07 32.54
CA ILE A 86 -15.73 -11.39 31.11
C ILE A 86 -15.63 -10.11 30.26
N ARG A 87 -16.34 -9.05 30.60
CA ARG A 87 -16.26 -7.76 29.91
C ARG A 87 -14.87 -7.10 29.99
N LYS A 88 -14.10 -7.39 31.05
CA LYS A 88 -12.73 -6.90 31.22
C LYS A 88 -11.70 -7.66 30.38
N LEU A 89 -12.03 -8.86 29.89
CA LEU A 89 -11.17 -9.62 29.01
C LEU A 89 -11.13 -8.99 27.61
N ASN A 90 -9.99 -9.15 26.93
CA ASN A 90 -9.78 -8.57 25.59
C ASN A 90 -10.26 -9.54 24.49
N PRO A 91 -11.34 -9.23 23.75
CA PRO A 91 -11.82 -10.10 22.68
C PRO A 91 -10.89 -10.14 21.46
N LYS A 92 -9.93 -9.23 21.37
CA LYS A 92 -8.98 -9.13 20.23
C LYS A 92 -7.55 -8.84 20.72
N PRO A 93 -6.91 -9.78 21.43
CA PRO A 93 -5.59 -9.53 22.05
C PRO A 93 -4.51 -9.17 21.04
N GLY A 94 -4.57 -9.69 19.82
CA GLY A 94 -3.62 -9.37 18.76
C GLY A 94 -3.62 -7.91 18.30
N LEU A 95 -4.69 -7.15 18.56
CA LEU A 95 -4.71 -5.71 18.23
C LEU A 95 -3.82 -4.87 19.12
N GLU A 96 -3.41 -5.36 20.29
CA GLU A 96 -2.48 -4.65 21.17
C GLU A 96 -1.07 -4.61 20.57
N ILE A 97 -0.65 -5.68 19.88
CA ILE A 97 0.65 -5.72 19.16
C ILE A 97 0.57 -4.94 17.87
N SER A 98 -0.53 -5.02 17.16
CA SER A 98 -0.73 -4.19 15.98
C SER A 98 -0.91 -2.74 16.45
N LYS A 99 0.20 -2.02 16.69
CA LYS A 99 0.16 -0.56 16.57
C LYS A 99 -0.67 -0.31 15.33
N LYS A 100 -1.77 0.43 15.44
CA LYS A 100 -2.60 0.86 14.31
C LYS A 100 -1.63 1.15 13.18
N LEU A 101 -1.58 0.27 12.19
CA LEU A 101 -0.97 0.61 10.92
C LEU A 101 -1.84 1.78 10.48
N ASP A 102 -1.36 3.00 10.74
CA ASP A 102 -1.97 4.18 10.18
C ASP A 102 -2.08 3.86 8.70
N SER A 103 -3.29 3.58 8.26
CA SER A 103 -3.54 3.35 6.84
C SER A 103 -3.24 4.70 6.19
N TYR A 104 -2.00 4.85 5.71
CA TYR A 104 -1.59 6.01 4.95
C TYR A 104 -2.43 6.06 3.68
N HIS A 105 -3.51 6.82 3.74
CA HIS A 105 -4.29 7.11 2.55
C HIS A 105 -3.46 8.01 1.65
N ILE A 106 -2.87 7.42 0.62
CA ILE A 106 -2.14 8.16 -0.40
C ILE A 106 -3.17 8.92 -1.22
N SER A 107 -3.19 10.25 -1.07
CA SER A 107 -4.01 11.12 -1.93
C SER A 107 -3.21 11.48 -3.18
N PRO A 108 -3.64 11.04 -4.38
CA PRO A 108 -2.93 11.33 -5.63
C PRO A 108 -3.02 12.83 -5.95
N GLU A 109 -1.91 13.40 -6.43
CA GLU A 109 -1.87 14.80 -6.87
C GLU A 109 -2.41 14.99 -8.28
N ILE A 110 -2.41 13.94 -9.09
CA ILE A 110 -2.84 13.92 -10.50
C ILE A 110 -3.81 12.76 -10.72
N ILE A 111 -4.80 13.00 -11.55
CA ILE A 111 -5.78 11.99 -11.97
C ILE A 111 -5.72 11.87 -13.49
N ILE A 112 -5.71 10.64 -13.99
CA ILE A 112 -5.78 10.30 -15.40
C ILE A 112 -7.05 9.50 -15.64
N PHE A 113 -7.87 9.98 -16.54
CA PHE A 113 -9.11 9.31 -16.94
C PHE A 113 -9.38 9.48 -18.43
N LYS A 114 -10.25 8.64 -18.98
CA LYS A 114 -10.65 8.70 -20.38
C LYS A 114 -11.95 9.50 -20.50
N ARG A 115 -11.93 10.56 -21.31
CA ARG A 115 -13.11 11.37 -21.62
C ARG A 115 -13.22 11.51 -23.14
N ASP A 116 -14.39 11.22 -23.69
CA ASP A 116 -14.66 11.29 -25.15
C ASP A 116 -13.60 10.58 -26.00
N GLY A 117 -13.15 9.38 -25.55
CA GLY A 117 -12.13 8.59 -26.23
C GLY A 117 -10.69 9.08 -26.04
N LYS A 118 -10.45 10.24 -25.43
CA LYS A 118 -9.13 10.83 -25.21
C LYS A 118 -8.71 10.72 -23.73
N TRP A 119 -7.42 10.55 -23.51
CA TRP A 119 -6.84 10.58 -22.17
C TRP A 119 -6.70 12.02 -21.67
N VAL A 120 -7.26 12.29 -20.51
CA VAL A 120 -7.21 13.62 -19.86
C VAL A 120 -6.39 13.48 -18.57
N ILE A 121 -5.49 14.43 -18.36
CA ILE A 121 -4.60 14.50 -17.19
C ILE A 121 -4.89 15.79 -16.46
N GLU A 122 -5.38 15.70 -15.24
CA GLU A 122 -5.76 16.85 -14.42
C GLU A 122 -5.13 16.78 -13.03
N LEU A 123 -4.89 17.96 -12.43
CA LEU A 123 -4.49 18.06 -11.03
C LEU A 123 -5.69 17.83 -10.11
N THR A 124 -5.49 17.07 -9.06
CA THR A 124 -6.50 16.91 -8.01
C THR A 124 -6.75 18.24 -7.32
N LYS A 125 -8.02 18.63 -7.17
CA LYS A 125 -8.45 19.93 -6.60
C LYS A 125 -8.19 20.08 -5.08
N SER A 126 -7.46 19.17 -4.47
CA SER A 126 -7.26 19.10 -3.01
C SER A 126 -6.39 20.22 -2.42
N LYS A 127 -5.77 21.08 -3.24
CA LYS A 127 -4.95 22.19 -2.73
C LYS A 127 -5.80 23.46 -2.57
N PRO A 128 -5.75 24.10 -1.39
CA PRO A 128 -6.47 25.35 -1.17
C PRO A 128 -6.03 26.44 -2.16
N LEU A 129 -6.99 27.12 -2.77
CA LEU A 129 -6.72 28.21 -3.69
C LEU A 129 -6.33 29.44 -2.86
N LEU A 130 -5.03 29.68 -2.75
CA LEU A 130 -4.53 30.85 -2.04
C LEU A 130 -4.82 32.09 -2.88
N LYS A 131 -5.45 33.10 -2.25
CA LYS A 131 -5.73 34.39 -2.84
C LYS A 131 -5.12 35.47 -1.96
N LEU A 132 -4.73 36.58 -2.59
CA LEU A 132 -4.34 37.80 -1.86
C LEU A 132 -5.59 38.41 -1.24
N ASN A 133 -5.48 38.86 0.03
CA ASN A 133 -6.58 39.55 0.67
C ASN A 133 -6.81 40.92 -0.03
N ALA A 134 -8.05 41.15 -0.49
CA ALA A 134 -8.43 42.37 -1.21
C ALA A 134 -8.32 43.62 -0.32
N GLU A 135 -8.57 43.51 0.99
CA GLU A 135 -8.45 44.59 1.95
C GLU A 135 -7.01 45.12 2.05
N TYR A 136 -6.01 44.19 2.04
CA TYR A 136 -4.59 44.61 2.01
C TYR A 136 -4.23 45.38 0.75
N VAL A 137 -4.84 45.03 -0.37
CA VAL A 137 -4.62 45.75 -1.65
C VAL A 137 -5.26 47.12 -1.61
N SER A 138 -6.44 47.30 -0.97
CA SER A 138 -7.07 48.64 -0.80
C SER A 138 -6.29 49.51 0.17
N LEU A 139 -5.87 49.00 1.31
CA LEU A 139 -5.04 49.72 2.29
C LEU A 139 -3.71 50.19 1.67
N MET A 140 -3.12 49.42 0.77
CA MET A 140 -1.91 49.81 0.06
C MET A 140 -2.13 50.98 -0.91
N LYS A 141 -3.37 51.17 -1.40
CA LYS A 141 -3.74 52.30 -2.27
C LYS A 141 -4.08 53.57 -1.47
N GLU A 142 -4.61 53.43 -0.27
CA GLU A 142 -5.11 54.51 0.59
C GLU A 142 -4.03 55.07 1.53
N SER A 143 -3.04 54.27 1.90
CA SER A 143 -1.99 54.69 2.82
C SER A 143 -1.09 55.76 2.20
N LYS A 144 -0.91 56.91 2.92
CA LYS A 144 -0.05 58.00 2.54
C LYS A 144 1.32 58.00 3.27
N ILE A 145 1.48 57.16 4.27
CA ILE A 145 2.68 57.09 5.10
C ILE A 145 3.70 56.18 4.40
N LYS A 146 4.89 56.72 4.07
CA LYS A 146 5.93 55.97 3.32
C LYS A 146 6.44 54.71 4.01
N THR A 147 6.57 54.71 5.33
CA THR A 147 7.00 53.53 6.12
C THR A 147 6.03 52.40 5.99
N ASP A 148 4.74 52.65 6.17
CA ASP A 148 3.66 51.68 6.12
C ASP A 148 3.49 51.13 4.71
N LEU A 149 3.62 51.98 3.70
CA LEU A 149 3.61 51.58 2.28
C LEU A 149 4.75 50.63 1.95
N ASN A 150 5.96 50.88 2.46
CA ASN A 150 7.09 49.99 2.24
C ASN A 150 6.87 48.59 2.89
N TYR A 151 6.34 48.55 4.11
CA TYR A 151 5.99 47.35 4.80
C TYR A 151 4.91 46.56 4.05
N LEU A 152 3.83 47.23 3.67
CA LEU A 152 2.72 46.58 2.92
C LEU A 152 3.18 46.05 1.57
N ARG A 153 4.00 46.80 0.82
CA ARG A 153 4.57 46.38 -0.47
C ARG A 153 5.47 45.16 -0.34
N LYS A 154 6.31 45.12 0.70
CA LYS A 154 7.18 43.99 0.96
C LYS A 154 6.37 42.72 1.17
N ASN A 155 5.41 42.75 2.11
CA ASN A 155 4.55 41.61 2.43
C ASN A 155 3.68 41.19 1.22
N TYR A 156 3.17 42.11 0.47
CA TYR A 156 2.42 41.82 -0.76
C TYR A 156 3.28 41.12 -1.80
N ASN A 157 4.50 41.56 -2.02
CA ASN A 157 5.42 40.94 -2.98
C ASN A 157 5.83 39.52 -2.52
N GLU A 158 6.07 39.33 -1.23
CA GLU A 158 6.36 38.04 -0.66
C GLU A 158 5.19 37.08 -0.83
N ALA A 159 3.97 37.51 -0.49
CA ALA A 159 2.76 36.68 -0.67
C ALA A 159 2.52 36.31 -2.15
N LYS A 160 2.68 37.32 -3.05
CA LYS A 160 2.58 37.09 -4.49
C LYS A 160 3.63 36.14 -5.02
N PHE A 161 4.86 36.21 -4.51
CA PHE A 161 5.94 35.30 -4.85
C PHE A 161 5.62 33.88 -4.42
N ILE A 162 5.13 33.68 -3.17
CA ILE A 162 4.74 32.38 -2.65
C ILE A 162 3.62 31.77 -3.51
N ILE A 163 2.56 32.51 -3.79
CA ILE A 163 1.43 32.06 -4.64
C ILE A 163 1.93 31.65 -6.03
N LYS A 164 2.78 32.46 -6.65
CA LYS A 164 3.38 32.16 -7.96
C LYS A 164 4.25 30.92 -7.93
N SER A 165 5.05 30.78 -6.88
CA SER A 165 5.94 29.61 -6.70
C SER A 165 5.13 28.30 -6.58
N LEU A 166 4.07 28.29 -5.77
CA LEU A 166 3.16 27.14 -5.62
C LEU A 166 2.47 26.78 -6.93
N LYS A 167 2.00 27.81 -7.68
CA LYS A 167 1.38 27.61 -9.00
C LYS A 167 2.38 27.00 -10.00
N ASN A 168 3.59 27.57 -10.05
CA ASN A 168 4.65 27.06 -10.94
C ASN A 168 5.02 25.61 -10.61
N ARG A 169 5.13 25.27 -9.31
CA ARG A 169 5.39 23.88 -8.88
C ARG A 169 4.30 22.93 -9.38
N SER A 170 3.04 23.30 -9.22
CA SER A 170 1.91 22.48 -9.68
C SER A 170 1.89 22.34 -11.21
N LEU A 171 2.19 23.38 -11.94
CA LEU A 171 2.31 23.36 -13.41
C LEU A 171 3.49 22.47 -13.86
N THR A 172 4.63 22.54 -13.18
CA THR A 172 5.79 21.70 -13.51
C THR A 172 5.44 20.22 -13.32
N ILE A 173 4.80 19.86 -12.21
CA ILE A 173 4.36 18.47 -11.95
C ILE A 173 3.39 18.00 -13.05
N LEU A 174 2.42 18.85 -13.42
CA LEU A 174 1.46 18.53 -14.48
C LEU A 174 2.14 18.34 -15.84
N ASN A 175 3.08 19.20 -16.21
CA ASN A 175 3.78 19.13 -17.49
C ASN A 175 4.68 17.89 -17.56
N VAL A 176 5.39 17.57 -16.45
CA VAL A 176 6.19 16.34 -16.34
C VAL A 176 5.29 15.12 -16.48
N CYS A 177 4.15 15.08 -15.79
CA CYS A 177 3.20 13.99 -15.89
C CYS A 177 2.65 13.83 -17.32
N LYS A 178 2.28 14.94 -17.98
CA LYS A 178 1.81 14.90 -19.37
C LYS A 178 2.87 14.31 -20.31
N GLU A 179 4.14 14.68 -20.16
CA GLU A 179 5.22 14.15 -20.99
C GLU A 179 5.48 12.67 -20.72
N ILE A 180 5.40 12.24 -19.44
CA ILE A 180 5.49 10.82 -19.07
C ILE A 180 4.38 10.03 -19.78
N PHE A 181 3.13 10.42 -19.64
CA PHE A 181 1.99 9.66 -20.17
C PHE A 181 1.79 9.81 -21.68
N LYS A 182 2.35 10.84 -22.30
CA LYS A 182 2.48 10.89 -23.77
C LYS A 182 3.30 9.73 -24.31
N ARG A 183 4.35 9.30 -23.60
CA ARG A 183 5.19 8.16 -23.95
C ARG A 183 4.64 6.83 -23.46
N GLN A 184 3.93 6.84 -22.32
CA GLN A 184 3.40 5.66 -21.63
C GLN A 184 1.89 5.43 -21.89
N ILE A 185 1.38 5.82 -23.07
CA ILE A 185 -0.04 5.62 -23.41
C ILE A 185 -0.39 4.13 -23.40
N ASP A 186 0.50 3.27 -23.89
CA ASP A 186 0.28 1.84 -23.99
C ASP A 186 0.16 1.18 -22.60
N PHE A 187 0.84 1.75 -21.57
CA PHE A 187 0.66 1.33 -20.18
C PHE A 187 -0.78 1.51 -19.70
N LEU A 188 -1.47 2.57 -20.10
CA LEU A 188 -2.86 2.79 -19.68
C LEU A 188 -3.82 1.75 -20.24
N SER A 189 -3.50 1.17 -21.41
CA SER A 189 -4.27 0.12 -22.07
C SER A 189 -3.84 -1.28 -21.62
N ASP A 190 -2.54 -1.59 -21.70
CA ASP A 190 -1.98 -2.94 -21.57
C ASP A 190 -1.31 -3.19 -20.20
N GLY A 191 -1.15 -2.16 -19.38
CA GLY A 191 -0.47 -2.25 -18.09
C GLY A 191 1.05 -2.35 -18.23
N ASP A 192 1.66 -3.11 -17.33
CA ASP A 192 3.13 -3.21 -17.25
C ASP A 192 3.77 -3.74 -18.53
N ILE A 193 3.04 -4.58 -19.30
CA ILE A 193 3.51 -5.14 -20.58
C ILE A 193 3.68 -4.02 -21.62
N GLY A 194 2.80 -3.02 -21.62
CA GLY A 194 2.87 -1.86 -22.51
C GLY A 194 3.85 -0.77 -22.07
N MET A 195 4.63 -1.00 -21.00
CA MET A 195 5.54 0.01 -20.47
C MET A 195 6.78 0.19 -21.37
N LYS A 196 6.98 1.40 -21.89
CA LYS A 196 8.16 1.79 -22.64
C LYS A 196 9.30 2.21 -21.72
N PRO A 197 10.55 1.90 -22.03
CA PRO A 197 11.70 2.41 -21.28
C PRO A 197 11.76 3.94 -21.39
N MET A 198 12.10 4.60 -20.31
CA MET A 198 12.18 6.06 -20.26
C MET A 198 13.10 6.48 -19.12
N THR A 199 14.00 7.43 -19.38
CA THR A 199 14.91 8.00 -18.39
C THR A 199 14.43 9.40 -17.95
N LEU A 200 14.94 9.86 -16.80
CA LEU A 200 14.69 11.23 -16.33
C LEU A 200 15.22 12.27 -17.33
N LYS A 201 16.33 11.94 -18.00
CA LYS A 201 16.99 12.80 -19.00
C LYS A 201 16.08 13.02 -20.21
N ASP A 202 15.40 11.97 -20.70
CA ASP A 202 14.51 12.08 -21.87
C ASP A 202 13.36 13.06 -21.63
N VAL A 203 12.78 13.02 -20.42
CA VAL A 203 11.71 13.94 -20.03
C VAL A 203 12.26 15.37 -19.84
N ALA A 204 13.45 15.49 -19.25
CA ALA A 204 14.12 16.76 -19.02
C ALA A 204 14.42 17.50 -20.34
N GLU A 205 14.96 16.78 -21.31
CA GLU A 205 15.26 17.29 -22.66
C GLU A 205 13.99 17.74 -23.41
N SER A 206 12.92 16.92 -23.34
CA SER A 206 11.65 17.27 -23.99
C SER A 206 10.99 18.52 -23.42
N LEU A 207 11.17 18.79 -22.12
CA LEU A 207 10.58 19.93 -21.44
C LEU A 207 11.53 21.14 -21.34
N GLY A 208 12.78 21.00 -21.75
CA GLY A 208 13.81 22.05 -21.63
C GLY A 208 14.12 22.43 -20.18
N ILE A 209 14.06 21.47 -19.24
CA ILE A 209 14.33 21.66 -17.82
C ILE A 209 15.47 20.73 -17.37
N HIS A 210 16.06 21.03 -16.21
CA HIS A 210 17.15 20.20 -15.69
C HIS A 210 16.60 18.87 -15.13
N GLU A 211 17.36 17.78 -15.27
CA GLU A 211 17.00 16.43 -14.78
C GLU A 211 16.65 16.41 -13.28
N SER A 212 17.39 17.17 -12.46
CA SER A 212 17.09 17.29 -11.03
C SER A 212 15.70 17.88 -10.75
N THR A 213 15.18 18.73 -11.64
CA THR A 213 13.81 19.27 -11.52
C THR A 213 12.78 18.20 -11.80
N VAL A 214 13.02 17.34 -12.81
CA VAL A 214 12.15 16.19 -13.11
C VAL A 214 12.18 15.22 -11.93
N SER A 215 13.35 14.88 -11.40
CA SER A 215 13.51 13.99 -10.25
C SER A 215 12.73 14.49 -9.03
N ARG A 216 12.85 15.79 -8.68
CA ARG A 216 12.09 16.40 -7.57
C ARG A 216 10.58 16.47 -7.84
N ALA A 217 10.18 16.61 -9.10
CA ALA A 217 8.77 16.66 -9.48
C ALA A 217 8.10 15.27 -9.48
N THR A 218 8.88 14.18 -9.48
CA THR A 218 8.38 12.80 -9.56
C THR A 218 8.53 12.01 -8.27
N SER A 219 9.45 12.41 -7.37
CA SER A 219 9.64 11.74 -6.07
C SER A 219 8.48 12.06 -5.13
N ASP A 220 7.94 11.02 -4.49
CA ASP A 220 6.80 11.10 -3.56
C ASP A 220 5.55 11.77 -4.18
N LYS A 221 5.39 11.65 -5.49
CA LYS A 221 4.24 12.16 -6.23
C LYS A 221 3.47 11.02 -6.87
N PHE A 222 2.18 10.95 -6.54
CA PHE A 222 1.30 9.87 -6.95
C PHE A 222 0.32 10.34 -8.02
N VAL A 223 0.05 9.43 -8.95
CA VAL A 223 -0.93 9.59 -10.02
C VAL A 223 -1.96 8.48 -9.92
N GLN A 224 -3.23 8.86 -9.97
CA GLN A 224 -4.33 7.92 -10.08
C GLN A 224 -4.59 7.62 -11.56
N THR A 225 -4.48 6.35 -11.92
CA THR A 225 -4.82 5.83 -13.25
C THR A 225 -6.02 4.89 -13.14
N PRO A 226 -6.69 4.52 -14.23
CA PRO A 226 -7.76 3.51 -14.19
C PRO A 226 -7.30 2.13 -13.67
N ARG A 227 -6.00 1.85 -13.71
CA ARG A 227 -5.40 0.60 -13.21
C ARG A 227 -4.96 0.65 -11.75
N GLY A 228 -4.97 1.83 -11.12
CA GLY A 228 -4.55 2.02 -9.74
C GLY A 228 -3.75 3.30 -9.51
N VAL A 229 -3.24 3.46 -8.29
CA VAL A 229 -2.41 4.59 -7.89
C VAL A 229 -0.94 4.19 -8.00
N TYR A 230 -0.16 4.98 -8.74
CA TYR A 230 1.26 4.74 -8.98
C TYR A 230 2.07 5.99 -8.60
N GLU A 231 3.28 5.80 -8.09
CA GLU A 231 4.24 6.88 -7.97
C GLU A 231 4.74 7.27 -9.37
N LEU A 232 4.91 8.59 -9.65
CA LEU A 232 5.45 9.03 -10.96
C LEU A 232 6.83 8.46 -11.25
N LYS A 233 7.63 8.21 -10.22
CA LYS A 233 8.95 7.57 -10.35
C LYS A 233 8.86 6.13 -10.88
N TYR A 234 7.72 5.47 -10.72
CA TYR A 234 7.47 4.12 -11.22
C TYR A 234 7.69 3.98 -12.73
N PHE A 235 7.42 5.03 -13.51
CA PHE A 235 7.48 5.01 -14.98
C PHE A 235 8.88 5.17 -15.54
N PHE A 236 9.87 5.47 -14.69
CA PHE A 236 11.27 5.53 -15.10
C PHE A 236 11.92 4.17 -14.90
N SER A 237 12.36 3.56 -15.97
CA SER A 237 13.00 2.26 -15.97
C SER A 237 14.22 2.28 -16.88
N SER A 238 15.26 1.53 -16.49
CA SER A 238 16.44 1.34 -17.33
C SER A 238 16.08 0.62 -18.63
N GLU A 239 16.70 1.05 -19.69
CA GLU A 239 16.65 0.43 -21.00
C GLU A 239 17.45 -0.86 -21.03
N LEU A 240 16.91 -1.86 -21.68
CA LEU A 240 17.62 -3.05 -22.08
C LEU A 240 17.50 -3.18 -23.60
N PHE A 241 18.66 -3.26 -24.26
CA PHE A 241 18.73 -3.48 -25.69
C PHE A 241 18.47 -4.95 -25.96
N THR A 242 17.56 -5.22 -26.88
CA THR A 242 17.41 -6.55 -27.47
C THR A 242 18.24 -6.65 -28.74
N ASP A 243 18.61 -7.86 -29.12
CA ASP A 243 19.40 -8.09 -30.37
C ASP A 243 18.64 -7.63 -31.63
N THR A 244 17.32 -7.46 -31.52
CA THR A 244 16.45 -6.93 -32.58
C THR A 244 16.40 -5.40 -32.62
N GLY A 245 17.17 -4.69 -31.76
CA GLY A 245 17.18 -3.23 -31.67
C GLY A 245 15.98 -2.60 -31.02
N THR A 246 15.03 -3.41 -30.51
CA THR A 246 13.89 -2.90 -29.73
C THR A 246 14.31 -2.66 -28.28
N MET A 247 13.92 -1.51 -27.73
CA MET A 247 14.17 -1.18 -26.34
C MET A 247 13.03 -1.73 -25.48
N ILE A 248 13.36 -2.57 -24.50
CA ILE A 248 12.37 -3.13 -23.56
C ILE A 248 12.69 -2.67 -22.14
N SER A 249 11.66 -2.31 -21.41
CA SER A 249 11.74 -1.93 -19.99
C SER A 249 12.10 -3.15 -19.14
N SER A 250 12.98 -2.96 -18.14
CA SER A 250 13.31 -4.01 -17.16
C SER A 250 12.07 -4.55 -16.42
N LYS A 251 11.04 -3.75 -16.28
CA LYS A 251 9.77 -4.14 -15.65
C LYS A 251 8.96 -5.08 -16.52
N VAL A 252 8.93 -4.86 -17.82
CA VAL A 252 8.30 -5.77 -18.78
C VAL A 252 8.94 -7.15 -18.68
N ILE A 253 10.27 -7.23 -18.63
CA ILE A 253 10.97 -8.51 -18.51
C ILE A 253 10.64 -9.20 -17.19
N MET A 254 10.62 -8.47 -16.07
CA MET A 254 10.21 -9.03 -14.78
C MET A 254 8.78 -9.57 -14.83
N LYS A 255 7.85 -8.87 -15.48
CA LYS A 255 6.46 -9.31 -15.64
C LYS A 255 6.36 -10.54 -16.54
N MET A 256 7.10 -10.57 -17.64
CA MET A 256 7.15 -11.74 -18.52
C MET A 256 7.73 -12.98 -17.81
N ILE A 257 8.74 -12.80 -16.93
CA ILE A 257 9.26 -13.90 -16.10
C ILE A 257 8.19 -14.41 -15.14
N GLU A 258 7.47 -13.51 -14.47
CA GLU A 258 6.37 -13.87 -13.55
C GLU A 258 5.27 -14.65 -14.26
N GLU A 259 4.83 -14.21 -15.44
CA GLU A 259 3.82 -14.88 -16.25
C GLU A 259 4.30 -16.26 -16.75
N CYS A 260 5.53 -16.34 -17.24
CA CYS A 260 6.13 -17.60 -17.69
C CYS A 260 6.22 -18.64 -16.57
N ILE A 261 6.52 -18.20 -15.33
CA ILE A 261 6.59 -19.09 -14.16
C ILE A 261 5.19 -19.46 -13.65
N LYS A 262 4.20 -18.59 -13.77
CA LYS A 262 2.80 -18.93 -13.44
C LYS A 262 2.19 -19.98 -14.35
N GLU A 263 2.61 -19.98 -15.61
CA GLU A 263 2.15 -20.93 -16.63
C GLU A 263 2.98 -22.22 -16.67
N GLU A 264 4.09 -22.32 -15.89
CA GLU A 264 4.94 -23.50 -15.89
C GLU A 264 4.29 -24.72 -15.23
N ASN A 265 4.72 -25.92 -15.64
CA ASN A 265 4.31 -27.17 -15.00
C ASN A 265 5.07 -27.34 -13.68
N SER A 266 4.35 -27.43 -12.56
CA SER A 266 4.90 -27.60 -11.21
C SER A 266 5.83 -28.81 -11.08
N ASN A 267 5.56 -29.89 -11.81
CA ASN A 267 6.41 -31.11 -11.80
C ASN A 267 7.72 -30.93 -12.57
N LYS A 268 7.78 -29.97 -13.52
CA LYS A 268 8.96 -29.71 -14.33
C LYS A 268 9.16 -28.19 -14.49
N PRO A 269 9.61 -27.50 -13.43
CA PRO A 269 9.81 -26.05 -13.46
C PRO A 269 10.91 -25.66 -14.48
N LEU A 270 10.68 -24.57 -15.18
CA LEU A 270 11.60 -24.06 -16.19
C LEU A 270 12.90 -23.52 -15.57
N SER A 271 14.04 -23.92 -16.10
CA SER A 271 15.33 -23.33 -15.72
C SER A 271 15.50 -21.92 -16.29
N ASP A 272 16.38 -21.10 -15.67
CA ASP A 272 16.68 -19.76 -16.17
C ASP A 272 17.20 -19.75 -17.62
N ASN A 273 17.77 -20.85 -18.08
CA ASN A 273 18.22 -21.02 -19.46
C ASN A 273 17.04 -21.31 -20.42
N GLU A 274 16.06 -22.09 -19.98
CA GLU A 274 14.86 -22.36 -20.77
C GLU A 274 13.97 -21.12 -20.87
N ILE A 275 13.86 -20.33 -19.78
CA ILE A 275 13.18 -19.02 -19.79
C ILE A 275 13.86 -18.07 -20.77
N SER A 276 15.19 -18.02 -20.79
CA SER A 276 15.96 -17.20 -21.76
C SER A 276 15.66 -17.64 -23.20
N LYS A 277 15.64 -18.94 -23.48
CA LYS A 277 15.27 -19.47 -24.82
C LYS A 277 13.82 -19.15 -25.19
N TYR A 278 12.89 -19.28 -24.24
CA TYR A 278 11.48 -18.94 -24.46
C TYR A 278 11.30 -17.45 -24.83
N PHE A 279 12.06 -16.55 -24.20
CA PHE A 279 12.05 -15.13 -24.58
C PHE A 279 12.62 -14.88 -25.96
N THR A 280 13.66 -15.62 -26.35
CA THR A 280 14.22 -15.53 -27.71
C THR A 280 13.18 -15.94 -28.77
N THR A 281 12.33 -16.95 -28.52
CA THR A 281 11.25 -17.31 -29.43
C THR A 281 10.17 -16.24 -29.53
N LYS A 282 10.00 -15.42 -28.49
CA LYS A 282 9.10 -14.24 -28.50
C LYS A 282 9.77 -12.96 -29.05
N GLY A 283 11.00 -13.06 -29.60
CA GLY A 283 11.73 -11.91 -30.18
C GLY A 283 12.44 -11.04 -29.16
N VAL A 284 12.55 -11.50 -27.90
CA VAL A 284 13.21 -10.77 -26.82
C VAL A 284 14.46 -11.52 -26.41
N SER A 285 15.64 -11.06 -26.83
CA SER A 285 16.89 -11.68 -26.44
C SER A 285 17.34 -11.18 -25.06
N VAL A 286 17.29 -12.06 -24.08
CA VAL A 286 17.70 -11.77 -22.69
C VAL A 286 18.69 -12.83 -22.23
N ALA A 287 19.88 -12.41 -21.80
CA ALA A 287 20.90 -13.32 -21.31
C ALA A 287 20.43 -14.06 -20.04
N ARG A 288 20.81 -15.34 -19.87
CA ARG A 288 20.50 -16.15 -18.69
C ARG A 288 20.81 -15.43 -17.36
N ARG A 289 21.96 -14.74 -17.27
CA ARG A 289 22.35 -13.99 -16.06
C ARG A 289 21.35 -12.86 -15.73
N THR A 290 20.80 -12.23 -16.76
CA THR A 290 19.79 -11.18 -16.61
C THR A 290 18.46 -11.77 -16.14
N VAL A 291 18.06 -12.94 -16.66
CA VAL A 291 16.88 -13.68 -16.17
C VAL A 291 17.04 -14.03 -14.70
N THR A 292 18.18 -14.62 -14.31
CA THR A 292 18.48 -14.92 -12.89
C THR A 292 18.37 -13.69 -12.00
N LYS A 293 19.02 -12.58 -12.38
CA LYS A 293 19.00 -11.31 -11.65
C LYS A 293 17.58 -10.78 -11.44
N TYR A 294 16.74 -10.82 -12.47
CA TYR A 294 15.36 -10.30 -12.37
C TYR A 294 14.42 -11.25 -11.63
N ARG A 295 14.59 -12.56 -11.80
CA ARG A 295 13.86 -13.56 -11.02
C ARG A 295 14.11 -13.39 -9.51
N GLU A 296 15.38 -13.24 -9.12
CA GLU A 296 15.75 -12.99 -7.72
C GLU A 296 15.19 -11.66 -7.20
N LYS A 297 15.18 -10.62 -8.03
CA LYS A 297 14.63 -9.30 -7.67
C LYS A 297 13.12 -9.34 -7.39
N ILE A 298 12.38 -10.26 -8.00
CA ILE A 298 10.96 -10.50 -7.74
C ILE A 298 10.73 -11.61 -6.71
N ASN A 299 11.79 -12.04 -5.98
CA ASN A 299 11.76 -13.05 -4.92
C ASN A 299 11.23 -14.43 -5.36
N ILE A 300 11.40 -14.80 -6.62
CA ILE A 300 11.05 -16.13 -7.12
C ILE A 300 12.25 -17.07 -6.97
N PRO A 301 12.08 -18.24 -6.30
CA PRO A 301 13.15 -19.21 -6.10
C PRO A 301 13.57 -19.89 -7.41
N ASN A 302 14.75 -20.54 -7.44
CA ASN A 302 15.26 -21.25 -8.61
C ASN A 302 14.41 -22.49 -8.92
N SER A 303 14.56 -23.08 -10.12
CA SER A 303 13.78 -24.22 -10.58
C SER A 303 13.87 -25.44 -9.63
N ALA A 304 15.03 -25.69 -9.01
CA ALA A 304 15.20 -26.80 -8.06
C ALA A 304 14.42 -26.59 -6.76
N GLN A 305 14.37 -25.35 -6.27
CA GLN A 305 13.58 -25.02 -5.07
C GLN A 305 12.08 -25.00 -5.37
N ARG A 306 11.67 -24.51 -6.57
CA ARG A 306 10.25 -24.53 -6.97
C ARG A 306 9.71 -25.94 -7.10
N LYS A 307 10.54 -26.90 -7.56
CA LYS A 307 10.17 -28.33 -7.62
C LYS A 307 9.96 -28.91 -6.22
N ARG A 308 10.82 -28.59 -5.24
CA ARG A 308 10.66 -29.07 -3.86
C ARG A 308 9.40 -28.55 -3.19
N ASN A 309 9.05 -27.27 -3.43
CA ASN A 309 7.85 -26.66 -2.87
C ASN A 309 6.54 -27.18 -3.51
N ALA A 310 6.62 -27.86 -4.64
CA ALA A 310 5.48 -28.51 -5.28
C ALA A 310 5.25 -29.96 -4.77
N ASP A 311 6.31 -30.57 -4.22
CA ASP A 311 6.26 -31.93 -3.65
C ASP A 311 5.86 -31.92 -2.15
N ASP A 312 5.86 -30.75 -1.47
CA ASP A 312 5.37 -30.52 -0.09
C ASP A 312 3.90 -30.05 -0.08
#